data_dc42ca416b6f0412121ec89bd4a7a097
#
_entry.id   dc42ca416b6f0412121ec89bd4a7a097
#
_cell.length_a   1.000
_cell.length_b   1.000
_cell.length_c   1.000
_cell.angle_alpha   90.00
_cell.angle_beta   90.00
_cell.angle_gamma   90.00
#
_symmetry.space_group_name_H-M   'P 1'
#
loop_
_entity.id
_entity.type
_entity.pdbx_description
1 polymer ?
#
loop_
_entity_poly.entity_id
_entity_poly.type
_entity_poly.pdbx_seq_one_letter_code
_entity_poly.pdbx_strand_id
1 'polypeptide(L)'
;MSVQTFIPQIWEAALLTKFNEKSIAEVITTAPEKIEGNKIIFNHVADVAVTDYEGTVSWDELSLDKVELNMDIKKKFNFKVSDVDAIQAAGNLMTPHMQRAGVQMQEELDKAVLTEALTTKNEVTRTNENAYDLIVKCNTALNKKKVSKSDRFAVINSEIL
;
A
#
# COMPACT_ATOMS: atom_id res chain seq x y z
N MET A 1 -9.89 21.10 -28.43
CA MET A 1 -9.30 19.84 -27.92
C MET A 1 -9.61 18.75 -28.92
N SER A 2 -8.62 17.99 -29.34
CA SER A 2 -8.84 16.87 -30.28
C SER A 2 -9.56 15.75 -29.55
N VAL A 3 -10.50 15.08 -30.24
CA VAL A 3 -11.23 13.91 -29.72
C VAL A 3 -10.26 12.81 -29.29
N GLN A 4 -9.11 12.66 -29.98
CA GLN A 4 -8.06 11.70 -29.65
C GLN A 4 -7.37 11.93 -28.29
N THR A 5 -7.37 13.16 -27.78
CA THR A 5 -6.81 13.48 -26.47
C THR A 5 -7.83 13.37 -25.34
N PHE A 6 -9.11 13.53 -25.66
CA PHE A 6 -10.20 13.50 -24.68
C PHE A 6 -10.58 12.08 -24.23
N ILE A 7 -10.57 11.11 -25.15
CA ILE A 7 -10.92 9.70 -24.87
C ILE A 7 -9.99 9.08 -23.82
N PRO A 8 -8.63 9.18 -23.93
CA PRO A 8 -7.73 8.64 -22.92
C PRO A 8 -7.93 9.19 -21.52
N GLN A 9 -8.27 10.49 -21.41
CA GLN A 9 -8.52 11.13 -20.12
C GLN A 9 -9.78 10.61 -19.41
N ILE A 10 -10.83 10.30 -20.17
CA ILE A 10 -12.06 9.71 -19.61
C ILE A 10 -11.76 8.29 -19.10
N TRP A 11 -10.95 7.52 -19.82
CA TRP A 11 -10.60 6.16 -19.42
C TRP A 11 -9.72 6.14 -18.18
N GLU A 12 -8.76 7.04 -18.11
CA GLU A 12 -7.91 7.21 -16.92
C GLU A 12 -8.75 7.52 -15.68
N ALA A 13 -9.69 8.45 -15.77
CA ALA A 13 -10.58 8.79 -14.67
C ALA A 13 -11.45 7.60 -14.23
N ALA A 14 -11.99 6.82 -15.16
CA ALA A 14 -12.80 5.63 -14.86
C ALA A 14 -11.95 4.53 -14.21
N LEU A 15 -10.71 4.34 -14.66
CA LEU A 15 -9.76 3.40 -14.07
C LEU A 15 -9.42 3.78 -12.64
N LEU A 16 -9.02 5.04 -12.40
CA LEU A 16 -8.63 5.54 -11.09
C LEU A 16 -9.77 5.44 -10.07
N THR A 17 -11.01 5.73 -10.48
CA THR A 17 -12.16 5.58 -9.59
C THR A 17 -12.32 4.16 -9.09
N LYS A 18 -12.14 3.17 -9.96
CA LYS A 18 -12.27 1.75 -9.56
C LYS A 18 -11.04 1.20 -8.85
N PHE A 19 -9.87 1.73 -9.15
CA PHE A 19 -8.63 1.39 -8.48
C PHE A 19 -8.69 1.75 -6.98
N ASN A 20 -9.27 2.89 -6.62
CA ASN A 20 -9.32 3.35 -5.24
C ASN A 20 -10.42 2.70 -4.38
N GLU A 21 -11.42 2.04 -4.98
CA GLU A 21 -12.58 1.54 -4.23
C GLU A 21 -12.29 0.35 -3.30
N LYS A 22 -11.21 -0.41 -3.48
CA LYS A 22 -11.02 -1.72 -2.81
C LYS A 22 -9.60 -2.05 -2.38
N SER A 23 -8.64 -1.14 -2.42
CA SER A 23 -7.25 -1.47 -2.07
C SER A 23 -7.07 -1.71 -0.58
N ILE A 24 -6.63 -2.93 -0.22
CA ILE A 24 -6.19 -3.25 1.13
C ILE A 24 -4.88 -2.51 1.43
N ALA A 25 -4.00 -2.42 0.44
CA ALA A 25 -2.72 -1.73 0.55
C ALA A 25 -2.90 -0.27 0.98
N GLU A 26 -3.87 0.45 0.38
CA GLU A 26 -4.13 1.85 0.71
C GLU A 26 -4.56 2.05 2.18
N VAL A 27 -5.29 1.08 2.74
CA VAL A 27 -5.75 1.14 4.14
C VAL A 27 -4.62 0.89 5.13
N ILE A 28 -3.67 -0.01 4.79
CA ILE A 28 -2.61 -0.45 5.71
C ILE A 28 -1.28 0.29 5.53
N THR A 29 -1.13 1.07 4.45
CA THR A 29 0.10 1.83 4.18
C THR A 29 -0.09 3.31 4.47
N THR A 30 1.01 3.99 4.77
CA THR A 30 1.03 5.43 5.00
C THR A 30 1.34 6.16 3.70
N ALA A 31 0.58 7.22 3.41
CA ALA A 31 0.85 8.06 2.25
C ALA A 31 2.25 8.70 2.34
N PRO A 32 2.98 8.81 1.23
CA PRO A 32 4.30 9.42 1.22
C PRO A 32 4.23 10.92 1.49
N GLU A 33 5.19 11.45 2.27
CA GLU A 33 5.29 12.88 2.52
C GLU A 33 5.75 13.65 1.28
N LYS A 34 6.67 13.06 0.53
CA LYS A 34 7.24 13.69 -0.67
C LYS A 34 7.61 12.67 -1.72
N ILE A 35 7.32 13.01 -2.97
CA ILE A 35 7.70 12.23 -4.14
C ILE A 35 8.68 13.07 -4.97
N GLU A 36 9.88 12.55 -5.20
CA GLU A 36 10.89 13.19 -6.05
C GLU A 36 11.27 12.26 -7.22
N GLY A 37 10.71 12.55 -8.39
CA GLY A 37 10.96 11.75 -9.59
C GLY A 37 10.53 10.28 -9.42
N ASN A 38 11.48 9.38 -9.27
CA ASN A 38 11.24 7.93 -9.10
C ASN A 38 11.49 7.45 -7.65
N LYS A 39 11.56 8.38 -6.70
CA LYS A 39 11.83 8.10 -5.29
C LYS A 39 10.75 8.68 -4.39
N ILE A 40 10.43 7.94 -3.36
CA ILE A 40 9.58 8.37 -2.26
C ILE A 40 10.50 8.60 -1.06
N ILE A 41 10.34 9.74 -0.40
CA ILE A 41 11.15 10.13 0.74
C ILE A 41 10.25 10.18 1.97
N PHE A 42 10.67 9.43 3.00
CA PHE A 42 10.10 9.49 4.34
C PHE A 42 11.15 10.09 5.28
N ASN A 43 10.78 11.12 6.00
CA ASN A 43 11.61 11.69 7.04
C ASN A 43 11.33 10.97 8.35
N HIS A 44 12.34 10.40 8.95
CA HIS A 44 12.26 9.77 10.27
C HIS A 44 13.01 10.64 11.28
N VAL A 45 12.35 11.01 12.35
CA VAL A 45 12.98 11.67 13.47
C VAL A 45 13.61 10.59 14.36
N ALA A 46 14.91 10.66 14.57
CA ALA A 46 15.59 9.74 15.48
C ALA A 46 15.07 9.85 16.91
N ASP A 47 15.06 8.74 17.65
CA ASP A 47 14.67 8.73 19.04
C ASP A 47 15.59 9.63 19.87
N VAL A 48 15.00 10.46 20.72
CA VAL A 48 15.73 11.31 21.67
C VAL A 48 16.06 10.50 22.92
N ALA A 49 17.33 10.43 23.27
CA ALA A 49 17.75 9.79 24.52
C ALA A 49 17.30 10.62 25.72
N VAL A 50 16.55 10.01 26.63
CA VAL A 50 16.22 10.63 27.93
C VAL A 50 17.20 10.11 28.97
N THR A 51 18.00 11.01 29.50
CA THR A 51 18.99 10.72 30.55
C THR A 51 18.63 11.40 31.84
N ASP A 52 19.12 10.87 32.96
CA ASP A 52 18.92 11.49 34.29
C ASP A 52 19.67 12.83 34.37
N TYR A 53 19.04 13.79 35.01
CA TYR A 53 19.63 15.12 35.19
C TYR A 53 20.60 15.15 36.37
N GLU A 54 21.90 15.31 36.09
CA GLU A 54 22.99 15.40 37.07
C GLU A 54 23.50 16.82 37.28
N GLY A 55 22.68 17.84 37.03
CA GLY A 55 23.05 19.24 37.26
C GLY A 55 23.68 19.97 36.08
N THR A 56 24.00 19.25 34.97
CA THR A 56 24.52 19.82 33.72
C THR A 56 23.71 19.35 32.55
N VAL A 57 23.36 20.23 31.61
CA VAL A 57 22.64 19.88 30.40
C VAL A 57 23.63 19.83 29.23
N SER A 58 23.80 18.68 28.63
CA SER A 58 24.43 18.55 27.30
C SER A 58 23.37 18.59 26.21
N TRP A 59 23.65 19.32 25.14
CA TRP A 59 22.73 19.41 24.00
C TRP A 59 23.10 18.35 22.97
N ASP A 60 22.15 17.48 22.69
CA ASP A 60 22.29 16.50 21.58
C ASP A 60 21.80 17.14 20.27
N GLU A 61 22.51 16.91 19.18
CA GLU A 61 22.06 17.34 17.86
C GLU A 61 20.96 16.41 17.37
N LEU A 62 19.84 16.99 16.93
CA LEU A 62 18.75 16.25 16.32
C LEU A 62 19.18 15.75 14.94
N SER A 63 19.31 14.45 14.77
CA SER A 63 19.52 13.84 13.46
C SER A 63 18.18 13.51 12.79
N LEU A 64 18.05 13.93 11.53
CA LEU A 64 16.94 13.56 10.67
C LEU A 64 17.44 12.45 9.73
N ASP A 65 16.96 11.25 9.96
CA ASP A 65 17.22 10.14 9.06
C ASP A 65 16.19 10.14 7.91
N LYS A 66 16.70 9.99 6.69
CA LYS A 66 15.86 9.88 5.50
C LYS A 66 15.80 8.43 5.06
N VAL A 67 14.60 7.91 4.95
CA VAL A 67 14.36 6.62 4.31
C VAL A 67 13.91 6.88 2.87
N GLU A 68 14.71 6.45 1.91
CA GLU A 68 14.40 6.54 0.48
C GLU A 68 13.87 5.21 -0.03
N LEU A 69 12.70 5.22 -0.64
CA LEU A 69 12.09 4.09 -1.32
C LEU A 69 12.10 4.34 -2.83
N ASN A 70 12.71 3.44 -3.59
CA ASN A 70 12.69 3.52 -5.05
C ASN A 70 11.40 2.90 -5.61
N MET A 71 10.81 3.56 -6.63
CA MET A 71 9.66 3.02 -7.35
C MET A 71 10.14 2.11 -8.50
N ASP A 72 10.43 0.85 -8.18
CA ASP A 72 11.01 -0.10 -9.13
C ASP A 72 9.94 -0.92 -9.86
N ILE A 73 8.78 -1.12 -9.24
CA ILE A 73 7.68 -1.92 -9.79
C ILE A 73 6.84 -1.07 -10.74
N LYS A 74 6.88 -1.41 -12.03
CA LYS A 74 6.10 -0.75 -13.08
C LYS A 74 5.21 -1.77 -13.75
N LYS A 75 3.90 -1.58 -13.66
CA LYS A 75 2.90 -2.45 -14.28
C LYS A 75 2.14 -1.68 -15.37
N LYS A 76 1.75 -2.37 -16.43
CA LYS A 76 0.93 -1.82 -17.51
C LYS A 76 -0.10 -2.84 -17.95
N PHE A 77 -1.22 -2.38 -18.45
CA PHE A 77 -2.17 -3.18 -19.19
C PHE A 77 -2.33 -2.61 -20.60
N ASN A 78 -2.60 -3.47 -21.56
CA ASN A 78 -2.85 -3.08 -22.95
C ASN A 78 -4.04 -3.88 -23.47
N PHE A 79 -4.94 -3.22 -24.16
CA PHE A 79 -5.95 -3.87 -25.01
C PHE A 79 -6.15 -3.04 -26.27
N LYS A 80 -6.58 -3.69 -27.33
CA LYS A 80 -6.89 -3.07 -28.61
C LYS A 80 -8.33 -3.42 -28.95
N VAL A 81 -9.13 -2.43 -29.26
CA VAL A 81 -10.47 -2.60 -29.79
C VAL A 81 -10.43 -2.26 -31.28
N SER A 82 -10.94 -3.16 -32.12
CA SER A 82 -11.10 -2.91 -33.53
C SER A 82 -12.28 -1.94 -33.75
N ASP A 83 -12.16 -1.03 -34.70
CA ASP A 83 -13.23 -0.09 -35.03
C ASP A 83 -14.52 -0.80 -35.47
N VAL A 84 -14.38 -1.97 -36.10
CA VAL A 84 -15.51 -2.80 -36.51
C VAL A 84 -16.22 -3.39 -35.30
N ASP A 85 -15.47 -3.89 -34.31
CA ASP A 85 -16.04 -4.46 -33.10
C ASP A 85 -16.70 -3.40 -32.24
N ALA A 86 -16.14 -2.18 -32.22
CA ALA A 86 -16.71 -1.04 -31.49
C ALA A 86 -18.07 -0.62 -32.03
N ILE A 87 -18.27 -0.72 -33.36
CA ILE A 87 -19.55 -0.38 -34.03
C ILE A 87 -20.57 -1.52 -33.87
N GLN A 88 -20.13 -2.77 -33.89
CA GLN A 88 -21.00 -3.95 -33.79
C GLN A 88 -21.43 -4.26 -32.37
N ALA A 89 -20.66 -3.85 -31.38
CA ALA A 89 -21.01 -4.01 -29.98
C ALA A 89 -22.14 -3.04 -29.60
N ALA A 90 -23.34 -3.58 -29.46
CA ALA A 90 -24.49 -2.85 -28.92
C ALA A 90 -24.28 -2.54 -27.43
N GLY A 91 -23.41 -1.58 -27.11
CA GLY A 91 -23.12 -1.17 -25.75
C GLY A 91 -21.70 -0.66 -25.54
N ASN A 92 -21.47 -0.02 -24.40
CA ASN A 92 -20.17 0.48 -24.02
C ASN A 92 -19.27 -0.65 -23.45
N LEU A 93 -18.56 -1.37 -24.31
CA LEU A 93 -17.63 -2.43 -23.90
C LEU A 93 -16.41 -1.90 -23.15
N MET A 94 -16.06 -0.63 -23.31
CA MET A 94 -14.86 -0.05 -22.74
C MET A 94 -14.95 0.06 -21.22
N THR A 95 -16.08 0.49 -20.70
CA THR A 95 -16.25 0.67 -19.25
C THR A 95 -16.05 -0.63 -18.45
N PRO A 96 -16.65 -1.78 -18.81
CA PRO A 96 -16.39 -3.03 -18.12
C PRO A 96 -14.92 -3.48 -18.19
N HIS A 97 -14.26 -3.29 -19.35
CA HIS A 97 -12.84 -3.64 -19.49
C HIS A 97 -11.93 -2.76 -18.62
N MET A 98 -12.21 -1.46 -18.56
CA MET A 98 -11.47 -0.54 -17.68
C MET A 98 -11.69 -0.84 -16.21
N GLN A 99 -12.92 -1.16 -15.80
CA GLN A 99 -13.21 -1.59 -14.43
C GLN A 99 -12.45 -2.85 -14.06
N ARG A 100 -12.43 -3.85 -14.95
CA ARG A 100 -11.68 -5.08 -14.72
C ARG A 100 -10.17 -4.86 -14.68
N ALA A 101 -9.63 -4.01 -15.55
CA ALA A 101 -8.22 -3.63 -15.53
C ALA A 101 -7.85 -2.92 -14.21
N GLY A 102 -8.72 -2.02 -13.71
CA GLY A 102 -8.54 -1.37 -12.42
C GLY A 102 -8.47 -2.36 -11.26
N VAL A 103 -9.39 -3.32 -11.20
CA VAL A 103 -9.37 -4.38 -10.17
C VAL A 103 -8.09 -5.23 -10.26
N GLN A 104 -7.67 -5.63 -11.46
CA GLN A 104 -6.45 -6.42 -11.64
C GLN A 104 -5.18 -5.65 -11.24
N MET A 105 -5.10 -4.37 -11.58
CA MET A 105 -3.97 -3.54 -11.13
C MET A 105 -3.93 -3.38 -9.62
N GLN A 106 -5.07 -3.28 -8.98
CA GLN A 106 -5.21 -3.23 -7.54
C GLN A 106 -4.78 -4.54 -6.87
N GLU A 107 -5.21 -5.69 -7.41
CA GLU A 107 -4.77 -7.00 -6.93
C GLU A 107 -3.24 -7.15 -7.01
N GLU A 108 -2.62 -6.63 -8.07
CA GLU A 108 -1.16 -6.63 -8.21
C GLU A 108 -0.47 -5.70 -7.19
N LEU A 109 -1.08 -4.55 -6.86
CA LEU A 109 -0.58 -3.67 -5.80
C LEU A 109 -0.68 -4.34 -4.43
N ASP A 110 -1.85 -4.88 -4.10
CA ASP A 110 -2.08 -5.57 -2.82
C ASP A 110 -1.13 -6.76 -2.67
N LYS A 111 -0.90 -7.52 -3.74
CA LYS A 111 0.06 -8.62 -3.77
C LYS A 111 1.49 -8.15 -3.55
N ALA A 112 1.90 -7.03 -4.15
CA ALA A 112 3.24 -6.48 -3.95
C ALA A 112 3.46 -6.08 -2.48
N VAL A 113 2.51 -5.37 -1.87
CA VAL A 113 2.58 -4.95 -0.46
C VAL A 113 2.58 -6.14 0.48
N LEU A 114 1.70 -7.13 0.28
CA LEU A 114 1.65 -8.32 1.11
C LEU A 114 2.89 -9.21 0.95
N THR A 115 3.48 -9.26 -0.25
CA THR A 115 4.74 -9.98 -0.48
C THR A 115 5.89 -9.34 0.29
N GLU A 116 5.96 -8.01 0.31
CA GLU A 116 6.97 -7.30 1.10
C GLU A 116 6.79 -7.55 2.60
N ALA A 117 5.56 -7.67 3.08
CA ALA A 117 5.29 -8.02 4.47
C ALA A 117 5.88 -9.39 4.87
N LEU A 118 6.01 -10.34 3.93
CA LEU A 118 6.62 -11.65 4.19
C LEU A 118 8.15 -11.59 4.39
N THR A 119 8.80 -10.49 4.01
CA THR A 119 10.25 -10.32 4.20
C THR A 119 10.61 -9.90 5.63
N THR A 120 9.62 -9.61 6.46
CA THR A 120 9.86 -9.16 7.83
C THR A 120 10.43 -10.26 8.72
N LYS A 121 11.34 -9.87 9.63
CA LYS A 121 11.95 -10.79 10.61
C LYS A 121 11.07 -11.05 11.85
N ASN A 122 9.91 -10.39 11.92
CA ASN A 122 9.03 -10.50 13.07
C ASN A 122 7.92 -11.52 12.78
N GLU A 123 8.21 -12.78 13.03
CA GLU A 123 7.29 -13.88 12.80
C GLU A 123 6.75 -14.46 14.11
N VAL A 124 5.49 -14.83 14.10
CA VAL A 124 4.84 -15.61 15.16
C VAL A 124 4.40 -16.93 14.55
N THR A 125 5.10 -18.00 14.91
CA THR A 125 4.79 -19.33 14.38
C THR A 125 3.50 -19.86 15.01
N ARG A 126 2.58 -20.32 14.15
CA ARG A 126 1.39 -21.06 14.57
C ARG A 126 1.79 -22.50 14.88
N THR A 127 1.43 -22.98 16.06
CA THR A 127 1.64 -24.38 16.46
C THR A 127 0.32 -25.15 16.32
N ASN A 128 -0.57 -25.04 17.28
CA ASN A 128 -1.90 -25.69 17.26
C ASN A 128 -3.00 -24.73 17.74
N GLU A 129 -2.70 -23.44 17.73
CA GLU A 129 -3.66 -22.44 18.20
C GLU A 129 -4.77 -22.22 17.17
N ASN A 130 -5.95 -21.84 17.67
CA ASN A 130 -7.03 -21.33 16.84
C ASN A 130 -6.71 -19.89 16.34
N ALA A 131 -7.50 -19.37 15.42
CA ALA A 131 -7.30 -18.03 14.85
C ALA A 131 -7.29 -16.93 15.92
N TYR A 132 -8.16 -17.05 16.91
CA TYR A 132 -8.26 -16.05 18.00
C TYR A 132 -6.97 -16.00 18.83
N ASP A 133 -6.46 -17.13 19.25
CA ASP A 133 -5.23 -17.21 20.05
C ASP A 133 -4.02 -16.68 19.28
N LEU A 134 -3.97 -16.91 17.96
CA LEU A 134 -2.94 -16.37 17.10
C LEU A 134 -2.98 -14.84 17.05
N ILE A 135 -4.17 -14.25 16.90
CA ILE A 135 -4.35 -12.80 16.93
C ILE A 135 -3.91 -12.21 18.29
N VAL A 136 -4.28 -12.87 19.39
CA VAL A 136 -3.86 -12.45 20.73
C VAL A 136 -2.34 -12.54 20.88
N LYS A 137 -1.69 -13.59 20.38
CA LYS A 137 -0.23 -13.71 20.37
C LYS A 137 0.44 -12.58 19.58
N CYS A 138 -0.05 -12.30 18.37
CA CYS A 138 0.48 -11.21 17.54
C CYS A 138 0.35 -9.86 18.25
N ASN A 139 -0.82 -9.59 18.84
CA ASN A 139 -1.04 -8.36 19.60
C ASN A 139 -0.12 -8.26 20.83
N THR A 140 0.11 -9.37 21.51
CA THR A 140 1.04 -9.43 22.65
C THR A 140 2.48 -9.17 22.22
N ALA A 141 2.88 -9.69 21.05
CA ALA A 141 4.21 -9.43 20.48
C ALA A 141 4.42 -7.95 20.17
N LEU A 142 3.42 -7.29 19.59
CA LEU A 142 3.44 -5.84 19.34
C LEU A 142 3.49 -5.03 20.65
N ASN A 143 2.73 -5.43 21.68
CA ASN A 143 2.75 -4.78 22.98
C ASN A 143 4.12 -4.88 23.67
N LYS A 144 4.77 -6.05 23.59
CA LYS A 144 6.15 -6.24 24.13
C LYS A 144 7.15 -5.32 23.45
N LYS A 145 6.96 -4.99 22.19
CA LYS A 145 7.78 -4.05 21.44
C LYS A 145 7.37 -2.58 21.59
N LYS A 146 6.41 -2.28 22.46
CA LYS A 146 5.89 -0.93 22.73
C LYS A 146 5.34 -0.22 21.47
N VAL A 147 4.87 -0.96 20.47
CA VAL A 147 4.21 -0.40 19.29
C VAL A 147 2.89 0.24 19.72
N SER A 148 2.55 1.42 19.18
CA SER A 148 1.27 2.09 19.45
C SER A 148 0.08 1.15 19.23
N LYS A 149 -0.97 1.32 20.02
CA LYS A 149 -2.22 0.55 19.86
C LYS A 149 -3.13 1.12 18.76
N SER A 150 -2.93 2.38 18.39
CA SER A 150 -3.62 3.00 17.27
C SER A 150 -3.08 2.42 15.95
N ASP A 151 -3.92 2.41 14.95
CA ASP A 151 -3.58 2.06 13.57
C ASP A 151 -2.96 0.65 13.39
N ARG A 152 -3.42 -0.30 14.21
CA ARG A 152 -3.10 -1.72 14.02
C ARG A 152 -4.13 -2.38 13.15
N PHE A 153 -3.68 -2.98 12.08
CA PHE A 153 -4.51 -3.73 11.14
C PHE A 153 -4.19 -5.22 11.19
N ALA A 154 -5.19 -6.05 10.97
CA ALA A 154 -5.02 -7.48 10.80
C ALA A 154 -5.60 -7.89 9.44
N VAL A 155 -4.75 -8.43 8.58
CA VAL A 155 -5.18 -9.03 7.31
C VAL A 155 -5.24 -10.54 7.51
N ILE A 156 -6.43 -11.12 7.40
CA ILE A 156 -6.68 -12.53 7.71
C ILE A 156 -7.26 -13.19 6.45
N ASN A 157 -6.72 -14.37 6.10
CA ASN A 157 -7.28 -15.19 5.04
C ASN A 157 -8.58 -15.85 5.50
N SER A 158 -9.54 -15.98 4.60
CA SER A 158 -10.84 -16.65 4.85
C SER A 158 -10.73 -18.12 5.28
N GLU A 159 -9.61 -18.79 4.99
CA GLU A 159 -9.34 -20.16 5.42
C GLU A 159 -9.02 -20.29 6.92
N ILE A 160 -8.72 -19.17 7.58
CA ILE A 160 -8.33 -19.13 9.00
C ILE A 160 -9.54 -18.78 9.88
N LEU A 161 -10.55 -18.14 9.30
CA LEU A 161 -11.81 -17.79 9.96
C LEU A 161 -12.78 -18.95 9.96
#